data_f22df225832c06f0cb864e4137b8c841
#
_entry.id   f22df225832c06f0cb864e4137b8c841
#
_cell.length_a   1.000
_cell.length_b   1.000
_cell.length_c   1.000
_cell.angle_alpha   90.00
_cell.angle_beta   90.00
_cell.angle_gamma   90.00
#
_symmetry.space_group_name_H-M   'P 1'
#
loop_
_entity.id
_entity.type
_entity.pdbx_description
1 polymer ?
#
loop_
_entity_poly.entity_id
_entity_poly.type
_entity_poly.pdbx_seq_one_letter_code
_entity_poly.pdbx_strand_id
1 'polypeptide(L)'
;MKSFTHTRHWFYLDFLCPQNSQLPTYNFKKFAQELLRVSASVVPLIQLYTSNGSNSLNEAFNQFRQYKTRVPVCGAILLSEDWTECVLVKGWGKNASWTFPKGKINQDEDQRDCALRELLEETGFDANELLAKDSTDYFEHRDNEHRIRLYVVPGVPRNTLFEAQTRKEISQIEWFKLGDLPTAKNPRHPLPSWAVASMAYRLS
;
A
#
# COMPACT_ATOMS: atom_id res chain seq x y z
N MET A 1 3.23 -5.11 -15.11
CA MET A 1 2.18 -4.27 -15.70
C MET A 1 1.33 -3.74 -14.55
N LYS A 2 1.82 -2.66 -13.83
CA LYS A 2 0.90 -1.87 -13.01
C LYS A 2 -0.20 -1.50 -13.98
N SER A 3 -1.35 -2.01 -13.73
CA SER A 3 -2.35 -2.08 -14.76
C SER A 3 -2.67 -0.64 -15.12
N PHE A 4 -2.31 -0.25 -16.32
CA PHE A 4 -2.70 0.96 -17.03
C PHE A 4 -4.16 1.37 -16.73
N THR A 5 -5.01 0.38 -16.48
CA THR A 5 -6.41 0.52 -16.10
C THR A 5 -6.57 1.00 -14.66
N HIS A 6 -5.69 0.62 -13.72
CA HIS A 6 -5.79 1.03 -12.32
C HIS A 6 -5.41 2.51 -12.13
N THR A 7 -4.35 2.96 -12.79
CA THR A 7 -3.96 4.38 -12.82
C THR A 7 -5.06 5.24 -13.46
N ARG A 8 -5.68 4.76 -14.54
CA ARG A 8 -6.81 5.45 -15.19
C ARG A 8 -8.05 5.50 -14.32
N HIS A 9 -8.33 4.47 -13.52
CA HIS A 9 -9.44 4.49 -12.58
C HIS A 9 -9.24 5.53 -11.48
N TRP A 10 -8.02 5.66 -10.94
CA TRP A 10 -7.70 6.72 -10.00
C TRP A 10 -7.84 8.10 -10.62
N PHE A 11 -7.28 8.31 -11.82
CA PHE A 11 -7.45 9.56 -12.55
C PHE A 11 -8.93 9.90 -12.78
N TYR A 12 -9.74 8.91 -13.12
CA TYR A 12 -11.18 9.06 -13.27
C TYR A 12 -11.85 9.54 -11.98
N LEU A 13 -11.56 8.89 -10.85
CA LEU A 13 -12.18 9.22 -9.56
C LEU A 13 -11.67 10.55 -8.98
N ASP A 14 -10.39 10.85 -9.15
CA ASP A 14 -9.75 11.97 -8.46
C ASP A 14 -9.77 13.26 -9.25
N PHE A 15 -9.87 13.17 -10.57
CA PHE A 15 -9.83 14.35 -11.45
C PHE A 15 -11.10 14.54 -12.27
N LEU A 16 -11.66 13.49 -12.89
CA LEU A 16 -12.81 13.64 -13.77
C LEU A 16 -14.13 13.70 -13.01
N CYS A 17 -14.39 12.81 -12.05
CA CYS A 17 -15.63 12.84 -11.29
C CYS A 17 -15.84 14.15 -10.49
N PRO A 18 -14.84 14.76 -9.86
CA PRO A 18 -15.01 16.05 -9.17
C PRO A 18 -15.30 17.22 -10.11
N GLN A 19 -14.83 17.17 -11.36
CA GLN A 19 -15.07 18.22 -12.36
C GLN A 19 -16.44 18.09 -13.05
N ASN A 20 -17.03 16.90 -13.02
CA ASN A 20 -18.33 16.64 -13.64
C ASN A 20 -19.17 15.72 -12.75
N SER A 21 -20.12 16.32 -12.02
CA SER A 21 -21.03 15.63 -11.10
C SER A 21 -22.00 14.64 -11.78
N GLN A 22 -22.11 14.67 -13.11
CA GLN A 22 -22.91 13.70 -13.86
C GLN A 22 -22.17 12.38 -14.09
N LEU A 23 -20.85 12.34 -13.86
CA LEU A 23 -20.07 11.11 -13.99
C LEU A 23 -20.32 10.20 -12.77
N PRO A 24 -20.73 8.94 -12.99
CA PRO A 24 -20.97 8.01 -11.90
C PRO A 24 -19.65 7.56 -11.27
N THR A 25 -19.59 7.48 -9.94
CA THR A 25 -18.45 6.92 -9.22
C THR A 25 -18.45 5.39 -9.35
N TYR A 26 -17.71 4.86 -10.30
CA TYR A 26 -17.56 3.43 -10.49
C TYR A 26 -16.50 2.84 -9.56
N ASN A 27 -16.78 1.65 -9.02
CA ASN A 27 -15.70 0.83 -8.47
C ASN A 27 -14.80 0.32 -9.62
N PHE A 28 -13.60 -0.16 -9.29
CA PHE A 28 -12.60 -0.56 -10.29
C PHE A 28 -13.14 -1.61 -11.29
N LYS A 29 -13.91 -2.60 -10.81
CA LYS A 29 -14.49 -3.64 -11.68
C LYS A 29 -15.45 -3.05 -12.70
N LYS A 30 -16.37 -2.19 -12.26
CA LYS A 30 -17.36 -1.54 -13.13
C LYS A 30 -16.68 -0.58 -14.10
N PHE A 31 -15.71 0.22 -13.62
CA PHE A 31 -14.92 1.11 -14.47
C PHE A 31 -14.21 0.33 -15.58
N ALA A 32 -13.52 -0.78 -15.23
CA ALA A 32 -12.84 -1.61 -16.20
C ALA A 32 -13.83 -2.19 -17.24
N GLN A 33 -15.01 -2.66 -16.81
CA GLN A 33 -16.05 -3.15 -17.71
C GLN A 33 -16.51 -2.09 -18.70
N GLU A 34 -16.79 -0.85 -18.23
CA GLU A 34 -17.23 0.24 -19.10
C GLU A 34 -16.10 0.70 -20.04
N LEU A 35 -14.86 0.80 -19.54
CA LEU A 35 -13.72 1.11 -20.38
C LEU A 35 -13.53 0.11 -21.51
N LEU A 36 -13.67 -1.17 -21.22
CA LEU A 36 -13.59 -2.26 -22.21
C LEU A 36 -14.74 -2.19 -23.21
N ARG A 37 -15.95 -1.84 -22.77
CA ARG A 37 -17.12 -1.72 -23.65
C ARG A 37 -16.97 -0.63 -24.70
N VAL A 38 -16.34 0.50 -24.34
CA VAL A 38 -16.20 1.67 -25.24
C VAL A 38 -14.90 1.68 -26.05
N SER A 39 -13.95 0.82 -25.73
CA SER A 39 -12.66 0.78 -26.39
C SER A 39 -12.63 -0.22 -27.53
N ALA A 40 -12.98 0.22 -28.74
CA ALA A 40 -13.01 -0.62 -29.94
C ALA A 40 -11.68 -1.33 -30.24
N SER A 41 -10.54 -0.73 -29.86
CA SER A 41 -9.21 -1.32 -30.05
C SER A 41 -8.89 -2.48 -29.07
N VAL A 42 -9.63 -2.60 -27.97
CA VAL A 42 -9.42 -3.64 -26.95
C VAL A 42 -10.42 -4.80 -27.12
N VAL A 43 -11.53 -4.56 -27.86
CA VAL A 43 -12.55 -5.58 -28.14
C VAL A 43 -11.98 -6.83 -28.79
N PRO A 44 -11.09 -6.79 -29.81
CA PRO A 44 -10.49 -8.00 -30.39
C PRO A 44 -9.64 -8.79 -29.38
N LEU A 45 -8.90 -8.10 -28.50
CA LEU A 45 -8.14 -8.74 -27.43
C LEU A 45 -9.05 -9.45 -26.43
N ILE A 46 -10.18 -8.84 -26.10
CA ILE A 46 -11.19 -9.46 -25.22
C ILE A 46 -11.80 -10.67 -25.90
N GLN A 47 -12.16 -10.58 -27.19
CA GLN A 47 -12.70 -11.70 -27.95
C GLN A 47 -11.72 -12.88 -28.01
N LEU A 48 -10.43 -12.63 -28.14
CA LEU A 48 -9.39 -13.67 -28.08
C LEU A 48 -9.33 -14.37 -26.70
N TYR A 49 -9.57 -13.62 -25.60
CA TYR A 49 -9.65 -14.17 -24.25
C TYR A 49 -11.03 -14.77 -23.93
N THR A 50 -12.10 -14.35 -24.63
CA THR A 50 -13.48 -14.81 -24.38
C THR A 50 -13.93 -15.92 -25.31
N SER A 51 -13.18 -16.23 -26.38
CA SER A 51 -13.49 -17.33 -27.31
C SER A 51 -13.48 -18.73 -26.65
N ASN A 52 -13.02 -18.82 -25.41
CA ASN A 52 -13.01 -20.05 -24.60
C ASN A 52 -14.15 -20.16 -23.56
N GLY A 53 -15.26 -19.39 -23.70
CA GLY A 53 -16.44 -19.55 -22.86
C GLY A 53 -16.78 -18.36 -21.96
N SER A 54 -18.04 -18.21 -21.63
CA SER A 54 -18.73 -17.06 -21.05
C SER A 54 -18.32 -16.58 -19.63
N ASN A 55 -17.21 -17.07 -19.07
CA ASN A 55 -16.72 -16.72 -17.73
C ASN A 55 -15.50 -15.79 -17.71
N SER A 56 -15.05 -15.30 -18.83
CA SER A 56 -13.68 -14.79 -19.00
C SER A 56 -13.37 -13.50 -18.26
N LEU A 57 -14.28 -12.55 -18.18
CA LEU A 57 -14.04 -11.25 -17.51
C LEU A 57 -14.00 -11.40 -15.98
N ASN A 58 -14.89 -12.19 -15.41
CA ASN A 58 -14.89 -12.45 -13.97
C ASN A 58 -13.69 -13.30 -13.57
N GLU A 59 -13.32 -14.25 -14.41
CA GLU A 59 -12.16 -15.11 -14.19
C GLU A 59 -10.85 -14.33 -14.33
N ALA A 60 -10.69 -13.51 -15.36
CA ALA A 60 -9.57 -12.59 -15.49
C ALA A 60 -9.46 -11.60 -14.32
N PHE A 61 -10.61 -11.13 -13.80
CA PHE A 61 -10.66 -10.29 -12.61
C PHE A 61 -10.22 -11.05 -11.34
N ASN A 62 -10.63 -12.30 -11.18
CA ASN A 62 -10.22 -13.14 -10.06
C ASN A 62 -8.72 -13.46 -10.14
N GLN A 63 -8.21 -13.81 -11.32
CA GLN A 63 -6.78 -14.01 -11.55
C GLN A 63 -5.97 -12.73 -11.26
N PHE A 64 -6.47 -11.57 -11.70
CA PHE A 64 -5.85 -10.28 -11.37
C PHE A 64 -5.85 -10.01 -9.86
N ARG A 65 -6.94 -10.31 -9.16
CA ARG A 65 -6.99 -10.17 -7.69
C ARG A 65 -5.99 -11.10 -7.02
N GLN A 66 -5.92 -12.36 -7.43
CA GLN A 66 -4.94 -13.33 -6.92
C GLN A 66 -3.52 -12.86 -7.21
N TYR A 67 -3.21 -12.41 -8.44
CA TYR A 67 -1.92 -11.83 -8.76
C TYR A 67 -1.60 -10.63 -7.86
N LYS A 68 -2.58 -9.72 -7.68
CA LYS A 68 -2.41 -8.53 -6.84
C LYS A 68 -2.13 -8.87 -5.37
N THR A 69 -2.64 -10.00 -4.86
CA THR A 69 -2.33 -10.45 -3.49
C THR A 69 -0.93 -11.02 -3.36
N ARG A 70 -0.35 -11.58 -4.43
CA ARG A 70 1.00 -12.16 -4.45
C ARG A 70 2.11 -11.12 -4.62
N VAL A 71 1.79 -9.91 -5.08
CA VAL A 71 2.80 -8.84 -5.22
C VAL A 71 3.35 -8.49 -3.84
N PRO A 72 4.67 -8.58 -3.62
CA PRO A 72 5.27 -8.23 -2.34
C PRO A 72 4.98 -6.78 -1.94
N VAL A 73 4.90 -6.56 -0.65
CA VAL A 73 4.70 -5.25 -0.03
C VAL A 73 5.98 -4.87 0.70
N CYS A 74 6.47 -3.66 0.46
CA CYS A 74 7.62 -3.11 1.17
C CYS A 74 7.24 -1.79 1.82
N GLY A 75 7.85 -1.49 2.95
CA GLY A 75 7.60 -0.26 3.69
C GLY A 75 8.64 -0.05 4.79
N ALA A 76 8.36 0.89 5.68
CA ALA A 76 9.28 1.25 6.73
C ALA A 76 8.59 1.44 8.07
N ILE A 77 9.37 1.24 9.13
CA ILE A 77 9.06 1.55 10.52
C ILE A 77 9.93 2.75 10.89
N LEU A 78 9.36 3.94 10.88
CA LEU A 78 10.03 5.14 11.33
C LEU A 78 10.05 5.15 12.86
N LEU A 79 11.23 5.25 13.46
CA LEU A 79 11.42 5.31 14.90
C LEU A 79 11.97 6.66 15.32
N SER A 80 11.48 7.19 16.45
CA SER A 80 12.04 8.36 17.09
C SER A 80 13.51 8.15 17.47
N GLU A 81 14.25 9.24 17.69
CA GLU A 81 15.68 9.21 18.05
C GLU A 81 15.94 8.39 19.31
N ASP A 82 15.04 8.39 20.26
CA ASP A 82 15.12 7.64 21.53
C ASP A 82 14.46 6.25 21.48
N TRP A 83 13.96 5.84 20.32
CA TRP A 83 13.32 4.53 20.10
C TRP A 83 12.08 4.28 20.97
N THR A 84 11.37 5.32 21.41
CA THR A 84 10.17 5.18 22.24
C THR A 84 8.87 5.24 21.43
N GLU A 85 8.93 5.81 20.23
CA GLU A 85 7.75 6.04 19.38
C GLU A 85 8.02 5.63 17.93
N CYS A 86 6.94 5.30 17.22
CA CYS A 86 6.96 5.02 15.78
C CYS A 86 5.84 5.78 15.06
N VAL A 87 6.01 5.99 13.77
CA VAL A 87 5.01 6.63 12.91
C VAL A 87 4.09 5.60 12.31
N LEU A 88 2.78 5.86 12.42
CA LEU A 88 1.74 5.11 11.72
C LEU A 88 0.94 6.02 10.80
N VAL A 89 0.40 5.43 9.76
CA VAL A 89 -0.47 6.06 8.79
C VAL A 89 -1.85 5.42 8.79
N LYS A 90 -2.88 6.18 8.44
CA LYS A 90 -4.26 5.71 8.34
C LYS A 90 -4.85 6.11 7.00
N GLY A 91 -5.45 5.17 6.29
CA GLY A 91 -6.13 5.44 5.02
C GLY A 91 -7.42 6.24 5.16
N TRP A 92 -7.99 6.67 4.04
CA TRP A 92 -9.25 7.43 3.98
C TRP A 92 -10.51 6.59 4.19
N GLY A 93 -10.40 5.26 4.17
CA GLY A 93 -11.55 4.39 4.35
C GLY A 93 -12.22 4.55 5.72
N LYS A 94 -13.55 4.54 5.80
CA LYS A 94 -14.30 4.66 7.06
C LYS A 94 -13.85 3.64 8.13
N ASN A 95 -13.42 2.46 7.70
CA ASN A 95 -12.92 1.38 8.56
C ASN A 95 -11.41 1.18 8.41
N ALA A 96 -10.66 2.20 7.94
CA ALA A 96 -9.22 2.10 7.79
C ALA A 96 -8.56 1.95 9.15
N SER A 97 -7.66 0.99 9.26
CA SER A 97 -6.82 0.77 10.43
C SER A 97 -5.51 1.53 10.30
N TRP A 98 -4.90 1.84 11.43
CA TRP A 98 -3.52 2.31 11.49
C TRP A 98 -2.57 1.23 10.99
N THR A 99 -1.54 1.60 10.26
CA THR A 99 -0.55 0.69 9.69
C THR A 99 0.79 1.40 9.54
N PHE A 100 1.87 0.66 9.40
CA PHE A 100 3.13 1.23 8.95
C PHE A 100 3.01 1.67 7.49
N PRO A 101 3.68 2.77 7.08
CA PRO A 101 3.74 3.20 5.69
C PRO A 101 4.35 2.09 4.82
N LYS A 102 3.63 1.66 3.80
CA LYS A 102 4.01 0.54 2.94
C LYS A 102 3.13 0.42 1.72
N GLY A 103 3.67 -0.09 0.66
CA GLY A 103 2.89 -0.42 -0.52
C GLY A 103 3.52 -1.50 -1.38
N LYS A 104 2.96 -1.72 -2.54
CA LYS A 104 3.34 -2.81 -3.42
C LYS A 104 4.55 -2.45 -4.26
N ILE A 105 5.45 -3.42 -4.35
CA ILE A 105 6.62 -3.29 -5.22
C ILE A 105 6.20 -3.16 -6.68
N ASN A 106 6.88 -2.29 -7.42
CA ASN A 106 6.74 -2.18 -8.86
C ASN A 106 7.51 -3.28 -9.58
N GLN A 107 7.25 -3.42 -10.87
CA GLN A 107 8.06 -4.31 -11.72
C GLN A 107 9.51 -3.80 -11.74
N ASP A 108 10.46 -4.72 -11.55
CA ASP A 108 11.91 -4.46 -11.58
C ASP A 108 12.40 -3.43 -10.54
N GLU A 109 11.59 -3.14 -9.51
CA GLU A 109 11.95 -2.27 -8.40
C GLU A 109 12.62 -3.07 -7.28
N ASP A 110 13.70 -2.52 -6.72
CA ASP A 110 14.32 -3.10 -5.50
C ASP A 110 13.41 -2.92 -4.29
N GLN A 111 13.52 -3.83 -3.32
CA GLN A 111 12.65 -3.83 -2.13
C GLN A 111 12.88 -2.62 -1.22
N ARG A 112 14.15 -2.16 -1.10
CA ARG A 112 14.49 -0.96 -0.35
C ARG A 112 13.95 0.28 -1.06
N ASP A 113 14.13 0.36 -2.36
CA ASP A 113 13.67 1.51 -3.16
C ASP A 113 12.15 1.60 -3.14
N CYS A 114 11.45 0.47 -3.19
CA CYS A 114 10.01 0.40 -2.96
C CYS A 114 9.63 0.95 -1.58
N ALA A 115 10.33 0.54 -0.52
CA ALA A 115 10.04 1.00 0.84
C ALA A 115 10.24 2.52 0.97
N LEU A 116 11.31 3.07 0.40
CA LEU A 116 11.59 4.50 0.40
C LEU A 116 10.55 5.30 -0.40
N ARG A 117 10.17 4.79 -1.58
CA ARG A 117 9.15 5.43 -2.41
C ARG A 117 7.79 5.47 -1.71
N GLU A 118 7.33 4.34 -1.17
CA GLU A 118 6.05 4.28 -0.46
C GLU A 118 6.07 5.14 0.81
N LEU A 119 7.20 5.17 1.52
CA LEU A 119 7.38 6.05 2.67
C LEU A 119 7.25 7.52 2.30
N LEU A 120 7.93 7.95 1.23
CA LEU A 120 7.85 9.31 0.72
C LEU A 120 6.44 9.65 0.23
N GLU A 121 5.78 8.74 -0.50
CA GLU A 121 4.42 8.91 -1.01
C GLU A 121 3.40 9.04 0.14
N GLU A 122 3.48 8.20 1.17
CA GLU A 122 2.51 8.13 2.26
C GLU A 122 2.77 9.11 3.41
N THR A 123 4.01 9.59 3.59
CA THR A 123 4.37 10.46 4.72
C THR A 123 5.05 11.77 4.34
N GLY A 124 5.54 11.91 3.11
CA GLY A 124 6.36 13.03 2.68
C GLY A 124 7.80 13.01 3.24
N PHE A 125 8.16 11.97 3.99
CA PHE A 125 9.48 11.86 4.62
C PHE A 125 10.47 11.12 3.72
N ASP A 126 11.58 11.78 3.39
CA ASP A 126 12.69 11.17 2.65
C ASP A 126 13.68 10.53 3.63
N ALA A 127 13.74 9.20 3.63
CA ALA A 127 14.63 8.42 4.48
C ALA A 127 15.88 7.89 3.75
N ASN A 128 16.23 8.42 2.58
CA ASN A 128 17.38 7.95 1.79
C ASN A 128 18.69 7.99 2.56
N GLU A 129 18.89 9.00 3.42
CA GLU A 129 20.10 9.14 4.23
C GLU A 129 20.10 8.25 5.48
N LEU A 130 18.92 7.89 5.99
CA LEU A 130 18.78 7.07 7.21
C LEU A 130 18.76 5.58 6.91
N LEU A 131 18.33 5.17 5.74
CA LEU A 131 18.28 3.77 5.36
C LEU A 131 19.43 3.43 4.40
N ALA A 132 20.46 2.76 4.90
CA ALA A 132 21.60 2.34 4.10
C ALA A 132 21.20 1.41 2.93
N LYS A 133 21.97 1.45 1.82
CA LYS A 133 21.68 0.66 0.61
C LYS A 133 21.73 -0.86 0.85
N ASP A 134 22.59 -1.29 1.73
CA ASP A 134 22.83 -2.67 2.13
C ASP A 134 22.18 -3.04 3.46
N SER A 135 21.23 -2.22 3.92
CA SER A 135 20.57 -2.45 5.21
C SER A 135 19.88 -3.81 5.24
N THR A 136 20.27 -4.61 6.22
CA THR A 136 19.63 -5.88 6.57
C THR A 136 18.68 -5.75 7.75
N ASP A 137 18.48 -4.51 8.23
CA ASP A 137 17.62 -4.23 9.38
C ASP A 137 16.17 -4.07 8.96
N TYR A 138 15.48 -5.20 8.83
CA TYR A 138 14.07 -5.26 8.47
C TYR A 138 13.36 -6.41 9.16
N PHE A 139 12.05 -6.29 9.26
CA PHE A 139 11.14 -7.38 9.61
C PHE A 139 10.48 -7.92 8.34
N GLU A 140 10.39 -9.22 8.22
CA GLU A 140 9.70 -9.87 7.12
C GLU A 140 8.62 -10.81 7.66
N HIS A 141 7.42 -10.64 7.15
CA HIS A 141 6.29 -11.53 7.41
C HIS A 141 5.87 -12.22 6.13
N ARG A 142 5.67 -13.54 6.22
CA ARG A 142 5.16 -14.36 5.13
C ARG A 142 3.94 -15.12 5.64
N ASP A 143 2.83 -14.90 4.99
CA ASP A 143 1.59 -15.64 5.21
C ASP A 143 1.08 -16.15 3.87
N ASN A 144 1.18 -17.47 3.65
CA ASN A 144 0.92 -18.11 2.37
C ASN A 144 1.70 -17.45 1.22
N GLU A 145 0.98 -16.75 0.33
CA GLU A 145 1.56 -16.05 -0.83
C GLU A 145 1.82 -14.56 -0.56
N HIS A 146 1.42 -14.04 0.62
CA HIS A 146 1.66 -12.66 1.02
C HIS A 146 3.04 -12.51 1.63
N ARG A 147 3.79 -11.54 1.14
CA ARG A 147 5.10 -11.17 1.69
C ARG A 147 5.11 -9.68 1.99
N ILE A 148 5.40 -9.34 3.25
CA ILE A 148 5.54 -7.97 3.70
C ILE A 148 6.93 -7.80 4.31
N ARG A 149 7.68 -6.79 3.85
CA ARG A 149 8.98 -6.41 4.41
C ARG A 149 8.89 -4.96 4.90
N LEU A 150 9.29 -4.74 6.15
CA LEU A 150 9.34 -3.42 6.78
C LEU A 150 10.77 -3.14 7.23
N TYR A 151 11.43 -2.17 6.62
CA TYR A 151 12.75 -1.71 7.02
C TYR A 151 12.66 -0.85 8.28
N VAL A 152 13.63 -0.98 9.18
CA VAL A 152 13.73 -0.16 10.38
C VAL A 152 14.50 1.11 10.05
N VAL A 153 13.91 2.26 10.32
CA VAL A 153 14.49 3.59 10.09
C VAL A 153 14.50 4.36 11.40
N PRO A 154 15.57 4.25 12.18
CA PRO A 154 15.71 4.98 13.44
C PRO A 154 16.18 6.42 13.23
N GLY A 155 16.10 7.23 14.28
CA GLY A 155 16.67 8.57 14.29
C GLY A 155 15.80 9.63 13.62
N VAL A 156 14.49 9.40 13.51
CA VAL A 156 13.56 10.39 12.96
C VAL A 156 13.21 11.44 14.03
N PRO A 157 13.48 12.74 13.78
CA PRO A 157 13.14 13.79 14.73
C PRO A 157 11.63 13.88 14.98
N ARG A 158 11.22 14.04 16.25
CA ARG A 158 9.80 14.11 16.62
C ARG A 158 9.07 15.32 16.06
N ASN A 159 9.79 16.40 15.77
CA ASN A 159 9.26 17.60 15.15
C ASN A 159 9.17 17.52 13.62
N THR A 160 9.41 16.34 13.05
CA THR A 160 9.23 16.10 11.62
C THR A 160 7.78 16.36 11.21
N LEU A 161 7.60 17.23 10.22
CA LEU A 161 6.30 17.50 9.63
C LEU A 161 6.03 16.45 8.54
N PHE A 162 5.00 15.66 8.76
CA PHE A 162 4.56 14.65 7.79
C PHE A 162 3.41 15.19 6.96
N GLU A 163 3.50 15.01 5.63
CA GLU A 163 2.44 15.38 4.70
C GLU A 163 2.40 14.37 3.56
N ALA A 164 1.33 13.58 3.48
CA ALA A 164 1.15 12.59 2.42
C ALA A 164 1.14 13.27 1.04
N GLN A 165 1.95 12.76 0.13
CA GLN A 165 2.03 13.25 -1.26
C GLN A 165 0.96 12.63 -2.15
N THR A 166 0.34 11.54 -1.71
CA THR A 166 -0.73 10.84 -2.42
C THR A 166 -2.09 11.43 -2.08
N ARG A 167 -2.88 11.72 -3.10
CA ARG A 167 -4.22 12.28 -2.92
C ARG A 167 -5.19 11.20 -2.46
N LYS A 168 -5.90 11.46 -1.34
CA LYS A 168 -6.94 10.58 -0.78
C LYS A 168 -6.51 9.14 -0.48
N GLU A 169 -5.24 8.91 -0.25
CA GLU A 169 -4.73 7.61 0.17
C GLU A 169 -4.53 7.57 1.69
N ILE A 170 -3.82 8.55 2.23
CA ILE A 170 -3.58 8.71 3.65
C ILE A 170 -4.39 9.89 4.20
N SER A 171 -5.12 9.66 5.29
CA SER A 171 -5.94 10.67 5.97
C SER A 171 -5.30 11.22 7.24
N GLN A 172 -4.46 10.42 7.91
CA GLN A 172 -3.82 10.78 9.17
C GLN A 172 -2.43 10.14 9.24
N ILE A 173 -1.48 10.86 9.86
CA ILE A 173 -0.13 10.39 10.14
C ILE A 173 0.19 10.82 11.57
N GLU A 174 0.53 9.88 12.44
CA GLU A 174 0.72 10.17 13.86
C GLU A 174 1.86 9.36 14.47
N TRP A 175 2.47 9.92 15.53
CA TRP A 175 3.39 9.22 16.39
C TRP A 175 2.63 8.35 17.40
N PHE A 176 3.08 7.12 17.59
CA PHE A 176 2.53 6.16 18.54
C PHE A 176 3.64 5.63 19.44
N LYS A 177 3.39 5.58 20.75
CA LYS A 177 4.33 4.96 21.68
C LYS A 177 4.42 3.46 21.40
N LEU A 178 5.64 2.94 21.33
CA LEU A 178 5.87 1.51 21.10
C LEU A 178 5.21 0.64 22.17
N GLY A 179 5.18 1.12 23.43
CA GLY A 179 4.53 0.42 24.54
C GLY A 179 3.00 0.32 24.43
N ASP A 180 2.37 1.19 23.64
CA ASP A 180 0.91 1.19 23.44
C ASP A 180 0.49 0.35 22.22
N LEU A 181 1.46 -0.13 21.43
CA LEU A 181 1.17 -0.98 20.29
C LEU A 181 0.60 -2.34 20.73
N PRO A 182 -0.26 -2.96 19.91
CA PRO A 182 -0.88 -4.23 20.24
C PRO A 182 0.17 -5.34 20.34
N THR A 183 0.19 -6.00 21.47
CA THR A 183 0.99 -7.20 21.67
C THR A 183 0.10 -8.45 21.57
N ALA A 184 0.71 -9.64 21.46
CA ALA A 184 -0.02 -10.90 21.53
C ALA A 184 -0.87 -11.02 22.82
N LYS A 185 -0.52 -10.29 23.88
CA LYS A 185 -1.24 -10.22 25.16
C LYS A 185 -2.36 -9.17 25.20
N ASN A 186 -2.34 -8.19 24.28
CA ASN A 186 -3.34 -7.11 24.22
C ASN A 186 -3.79 -6.84 22.76
N PRO A 187 -4.71 -7.65 22.21
CA PRO A 187 -5.09 -7.59 20.79
C PRO A 187 -6.05 -6.44 20.42
N ARG A 188 -6.32 -5.50 21.32
CA ARG A 188 -7.35 -4.44 21.11
C ARG A 188 -6.95 -3.32 20.14
N HIS A 189 -5.79 -3.39 19.51
CA HIS A 189 -5.32 -2.35 18.59
C HIS A 189 -5.29 -2.85 17.15
N PRO A 190 -5.56 -2.01 16.14
CA PRO A 190 -5.73 -2.41 14.74
C PRO A 190 -4.44 -2.75 13.97
N LEU A 191 -3.28 -2.79 14.62
CA LEU A 191 -2.04 -3.23 13.97
C LEU A 191 -1.94 -4.76 13.89
N PRO A 192 -1.37 -5.32 12.83
CA PRO A 192 -1.11 -6.75 12.76
C PRO A 192 -0.15 -7.18 13.87
N SER A 193 -0.56 -8.14 14.69
CA SER A 193 0.17 -8.63 15.86
C SER A 193 1.63 -9.06 15.55
N TRP A 194 1.90 -9.54 14.33
CA TRP A 194 3.22 -9.96 13.90
C TRP A 194 4.23 -8.80 13.83
N ALA A 195 3.81 -7.61 13.38
CA ALA A 195 4.69 -6.46 13.24
C ALA A 195 5.17 -5.99 14.61
N VAL A 196 4.29 -6.01 15.60
CA VAL A 196 4.59 -5.59 16.98
C VAL A 196 5.38 -6.65 17.73
N ALA A 197 5.03 -7.94 17.58
CA ALA A 197 5.77 -9.03 18.21
C ALA A 197 7.23 -9.08 17.73
N SER A 198 7.46 -8.82 16.44
CA SER A 198 8.81 -8.76 15.88
C SER A 198 9.63 -7.58 16.43
N MET A 199 8.99 -6.42 16.65
CA MET A 199 9.65 -5.26 17.26
C MET A 199 9.98 -5.49 18.74
N ALA A 200 9.03 -6.03 19.51
CA ALA A 200 9.24 -6.31 20.92
C ALA A 200 10.40 -7.28 21.19
N TYR A 201 10.63 -8.25 20.29
CA TYR A 201 11.73 -9.20 20.40
C TYR A 201 13.10 -8.57 20.12
N ARG A 202 13.20 -7.52 19.28
CA ARG A 202 14.48 -6.83 18.99
C ARG A 202 14.82 -5.71 19.97
N LEU A 203 13.81 -5.19 20.68
CA LEU A 203 13.97 -4.09 21.64
C LEU A 203 14.14 -4.60 23.10
N SER A 204 14.01 -5.90 23.34
CA SER A 204 14.30 -6.59 24.60
C SER A 204 15.72 -7.14 24.62
#